data_78707f23ffe57cb60e8a3859185111d0
#
_entry.id   78707f23ffe57cb60e8a3859185111d0
#
_cell.length_a   1.000
_cell.length_b   1.000
_cell.length_c   1.000
_cell.angle_alpha   90.00
_cell.angle_beta   90.00
_cell.angle_gamma   90.00
#
_symmetry.space_group_name_H-M   'P 1'
#
loop_
_entity.id
_entity.type
_entity.pdbx_description
1 polymer ?
#
loop_
_entity_poly.entity_id
_entity_poly.type
_entity_poly.pdbx_seq_one_letter_code
_entity_poly.pdbx_strand_id
1 'polypeptide(L)'
;FANLFLNEAGMENAAGKMILGQVSEAVFILAIPFLFNSIGVKKMLLLGMTAWVLRYVCFAYGNADANLWMLYAGIILHGICYDFFFVTGYMYTEKKAGEKVKNAAQGWFTFATYGTGMFIGTWFSGFATDYYTVDGVHQWKEIWFVPAYIALGVIVYFIFFFKEKKEIKAA
;
A
#
# COMPACT_ATOMS: atom_id res chain seq x y z
N PHE A 1 10.11 3.88 -7.92
CA PHE A 1 10.94 2.69 -7.65
C PHE A 1 10.41 1.42 -8.32
N ALA A 2 9.11 1.09 -8.20
CA ALA A 2 8.59 -0.18 -8.74
C ALA A 2 8.89 -0.39 -10.24
N ASN A 3 8.75 0.65 -11.07
CA ASN A 3 9.07 0.55 -12.49
C ASN A 3 10.55 0.25 -12.75
N LEU A 4 11.45 0.98 -12.07
CA LEU A 4 12.89 0.75 -12.15
C LEU A 4 13.24 -0.68 -11.75
N PHE A 5 12.75 -1.10 -10.58
CA PHE A 5 12.94 -2.46 -10.09
C PHE A 5 12.47 -3.53 -11.09
N LEU A 6 11.26 -3.40 -11.62
CA LEU A 6 10.71 -4.40 -12.55
C LEU A 6 11.52 -4.51 -13.84
N ASN A 7 12.05 -3.39 -14.35
CA ASN A 7 12.95 -3.42 -15.51
C ASN A 7 14.26 -4.11 -15.17
N GLU A 8 14.89 -3.80 -14.03
CA GLU A 8 16.15 -4.43 -13.60
C GLU A 8 15.97 -5.89 -13.20
N ALA A 9 14.77 -6.28 -12.73
CA ALA A 9 14.41 -7.68 -12.49
C ALA A 9 14.17 -8.48 -13.78
N GLY A 10 14.33 -7.86 -14.96
CA GLY A 10 14.21 -8.49 -16.26
C GLY A 10 12.79 -8.55 -16.82
N MET A 11 11.85 -7.80 -16.26
CA MET A 11 10.46 -7.78 -16.77
C MET A 11 10.35 -6.89 -18.01
N GLU A 12 10.19 -7.49 -19.19
CA GLU A 12 9.92 -6.76 -20.42
C GLU A 12 8.62 -5.94 -20.31
N ASN A 13 8.62 -4.72 -20.85
CA ASN A 13 7.48 -3.80 -20.81
C ASN A 13 6.86 -3.64 -19.41
N ALA A 14 7.71 -3.41 -18.41
CA ALA A 14 7.29 -3.27 -17.01
C ALA A 14 6.18 -2.22 -16.82
N ALA A 15 6.29 -1.05 -17.48
CA ALA A 15 5.29 0.01 -17.42
C ALA A 15 3.92 -0.46 -17.91
N GLY A 16 3.86 -1.20 -19.03
CA GLY A 16 2.62 -1.77 -19.56
C GLY A 16 2.01 -2.81 -18.61
N LYS A 17 2.84 -3.64 -17.99
CA LYS A 17 2.37 -4.66 -17.03
C LYS A 17 1.88 -4.06 -15.72
N MET A 18 2.41 -2.91 -15.30
CA MET A 18 1.92 -2.17 -14.13
C MET A 18 0.46 -1.69 -14.27
N ILE A 19 -0.08 -1.62 -15.49
CA ILE A 19 -1.52 -1.35 -15.72
C ILE A 19 -2.40 -2.38 -15.00
N LEU A 20 -1.94 -3.61 -14.83
CA LEU A 20 -2.68 -4.62 -14.07
C LEU A 20 -2.93 -4.20 -12.62
N GLY A 21 -2.07 -3.36 -12.06
CA GLY A 21 -2.29 -2.75 -10.74
C GLY A 21 -3.48 -1.80 -10.73
N GLN A 22 -3.61 -0.93 -11.75
CA GLN A 22 -4.76 -0.02 -11.89
C GLN A 22 -6.05 -0.79 -12.21
N VAL A 23 -5.98 -1.85 -13.04
CA VAL A 23 -7.14 -2.73 -13.26
C VAL A 23 -7.58 -3.38 -11.95
N SER A 24 -6.62 -3.82 -11.13
CA SER A 24 -6.90 -4.35 -9.79
C SER A 24 -7.58 -3.32 -8.89
N GLU A 25 -7.12 -2.06 -8.87
CA GLU A 25 -7.80 -0.96 -8.15
C GLU A 25 -9.25 -0.80 -8.64
N ALA A 26 -9.47 -0.72 -9.96
CA ALA A 26 -10.82 -0.57 -10.51
C ALA A 26 -11.77 -1.72 -10.09
N VAL A 27 -11.25 -2.92 -9.92
CA VAL A 27 -12.03 -4.08 -9.43
C VAL A 27 -12.30 -3.98 -7.94
N PHE A 28 -11.27 -3.71 -7.13
CA PHE A 28 -11.41 -3.70 -5.67
C PHE A 28 -12.17 -2.50 -5.14
N ILE A 29 -12.10 -1.33 -5.78
CA ILE A 29 -12.90 -0.15 -5.39
C ILE A 29 -14.40 -0.44 -5.46
N LEU A 30 -14.86 -1.25 -6.42
CA LEU A 30 -16.25 -1.68 -6.52
C LEU A 30 -16.68 -2.61 -5.35
N ALA A 31 -15.72 -3.34 -4.78
CA ALA A 31 -15.99 -4.23 -3.64
C ALA A 31 -16.03 -3.50 -2.29
N ILE A 32 -15.42 -2.30 -2.18
CA ILE A 32 -15.32 -1.55 -0.92
C ILE A 32 -16.64 -1.34 -0.22
N PRO A 33 -17.74 -0.85 -0.85
CA PRO A 33 -18.99 -0.59 -0.16
C PRO A 33 -19.56 -1.84 0.54
N PHE A 34 -19.43 -3.00 -0.11
CA PHE A 34 -19.91 -4.28 0.44
C PHE A 34 -19.01 -4.76 1.60
N LEU A 35 -17.70 -4.66 1.44
CA LEU A 35 -16.73 -5.10 2.42
C LEU A 35 -16.69 -4.17 3.63
N PHE A 36 -16.79 -2.87 3.43
CA PHE A 36 -16.81 -1.87 4.50
C PHE A 36 -17.94 -2.13 5.50
N ASN A 37 -19.13 -2.50 5.00
CA ASN A 37 -20.30 -2.80 5.83
C ASN A 37 -20.23 -4.19 6.49
N SER A 38 -19.58 -5.16 5.84
CA SER A 38 -19.55 -6.55 6.33
C SER A 38 -18.43 -6.84 7.30
N ILE A 39 -17.22 -6.36 7.04
CA ILE A 39 -16.04 -6.69 7.85
C ILE A 39 -15.55 -5.57 8.75
N GLY A 40 -16.00 -4.33 8.51
CA GLY A 40 -15.66 -3.14 9.28
C GLY A 40 -14.32 -2.52 8.95
N VAL A 41 -14.14 -1.26 9.38
CA VAL A 41 -12.99 -0.43 9.02
C VAL A 41 -11.65 -1.01 9.50
N LYS A 42 -11.59 -1.48 10.75
CA LYS A 42 -10.35 -2.01 11.32
C LYS A 42 -9.80 -3.17 10.51
N LYS A 43 -10.66 -4.11 10.13
CA LYS A 43 -10.24 -5.28 9.36
C LYS A 43 -9.85 -4.92 7.92
N MET A 44 -10.56 -3.98 7.30
CA MET A 44 -10.21 -3.50 5.96
C MET A 44 -8.85 -2.84 5.94
N LEU A 45 -8.56 -1.94 6.89
CA LEU A 45 -7.25 -1.30 7.02
C LEU A 45 -6.15 -2.34 7.26
N LEU A 46 -6.39 -3.34 8.13
CA LEU A 46 -5.44 -4.43 8.36
C LEU A 46 -5.18 -5.26 7.10
N LEU A 47 -6.22 -5.58 6.32
CA LEU A 47 -6.06 -6.29 5.05
C LEU A 47 -5.22 -5.48 4.06
N GLY A 48 -5.48 -4.17 3.93
CA GLY A 48 -4.68 -3.29 3.07
C GLY A 48 -3.21 -3.23 3.49
N MET A 49 -2.93 -3.06 4.78
CA MET A 49 -1.56 -3.06 5.31
C MET A 49 -0.87 -4.43 5.15
N THR A 50 -1.60 -5.54 5.35
CA THR A 50 -1.06 -6.89 5.13
C THR A 50 -0.76 -7.13 3.65
N ALA A 51 -1.63 -6.66 2.75
CA ALA A 51 -1.38 -6.73 1.31
C ALA A 51 -0.11 -5.96 0.91
N TRP A 52 0.22 -4.83 1.57
CA TRP A 52 1.48 -4.14 1.36
C TRP A 52 2.69 -4.98 1.76
N VAL A 53 2.67 -5.60 2.94
CA VAL A 53 3.76 -6.48 3.37
C VAL A 53 3.95 -7.62 2.36
N LEU A 54 2.86 -8.28 1.97
CA LEU A 54 2.91 -9.35 0.98
C LEU A 54 3.45 -8.87 -0.37
N ARG A 55 3.05 -7.68 -0.82
CA ARG A 55 3.55 -7.06 -2.04
C ARG A 55 5.07 -6.86 -2.00
N TYR A 56 5.58 -6.31 -0.90
CA TYR A 56 7.02 -6.09 -0.73
C TYR A 56 7.80 -7.41 -0.68
N VAL A 57 7.25 -8.44 -0.02
CA VAL A 57 7.84 -9.79 -0.02
C VAL A 57 7.82 -10.40 -1.43
N CYS A 58 6.73 -10.24 -2.18
CA CYS A 58 6.65 -10.68 -3.57
C CYS A 58 7.72 -10.00 -4.44
N PHE A 59 7.96 -8.70 -4.26
CA PHE A 59 9.00 -7.99 -4.98
C PHE A 59 10.42 -8.37 -4.50
N ALA A 60 10.60 -8.62 -3.21
CA ALA A 60 11.90 -9.04 -2.67
C ALA A 60 12.40 -10.39 -3.22
N TYR A 61 11.48 -11.30 -3.54
CA TYR A 61 11.80 -12.62 -4.07
C TYR A 61 11.46 -12.81 -5.56
N GLY A 62 10.74 -11.86 -6.16
CA GLY A 62 10.33 -11.91 -7.56
C GLY A 62 11.50 -11.67 -8.51
N ASN A 63 11.56 -12.42 -9.61
CA ASN A 63 12.48 -12.24 -10.72
C ASN A 63 11.80 -12.69 -12.02
N ALA A 64 12.36 -12.31 -13.18
CA ALA A 64 11.77 -12.64 -14.47
C ALA A 64 11.86 -14.11 -14.86
N ASP A 65 12.69 -14.90 -14.18
CA ASP A 65 12.90 -16.32 -14.46
C ASP A 65 11.96 -17.21 -13.64
N ALA A 66 12.47 -17.76 -12.52
CA ALA A 66 11.77 -18.77 -11.73
C ALA A 66 10.57 -18.22 -10.95
N ASN A 67 10.60 -16.93 -10.56
CA ASN A 67 9.60 -16.31 -9.68
C ASN A 67 8.83 -15.16 -10.35
N LEU A 68 8.63 -15.23 -11.66
CA LEU A 68 7.88 -14.22 -12.43
C LEU A 68 6.45 -14.02 -11.87
N TRP A 69 5.80 -15.08 -11.41
CA TRP A 69 4.48 -15.01 -10.80
C TRP A 69 4.44 -14.10 -9.56
N MET A 70 5.53 -14.00 -8.79
CA MET A 70 5.62 -13.09 -7.65
C MET A 70 5.61 -11.63 -8.07
N LEU A 71 6.26 -11.28 -9.20
CA LEU A 71 6.20 -9.93 -9.74
C LEU A 71 4.76 -9.55 -10.13
N TYR A 72 4.03 -10.45 -10.80
CA TYR A 72 2.63 -10.21 -11.12
C TYR A 72 1.74 -10.14 -9.88
N ALA A 73 1.95 -11.03 -8.91
CA ALA A 73 1.24 -10.97 -7.63
C ALA A 73 1.48 -9.63 -6.91
N GLY A 74 2.73 -9.16 -6.86
CA GLY A 74 3.07 -7.85 -6.30
C GLY A 74 2.43 -6.67 -7.04
N ILE A 75 2.28 -6.76 -8.36
CA ILE A 75 1.57 -5.74 -9.15
C ILE A 75 0.07 -5.76 -8.83
N ILE A 76 -0.57 -6.93 -8.84
CA ILE A 76 -2.02 -7.07 -8.61
C ILE A 76 -2.41 -6.72 -7.16
N LEU A 77 -1.57 -7.05 -6.17
CA LEU A 77 -1.79 -6.65 -4.78
C LEU A 77 -1.88 -5.14 -4.58
N HIS A 78 -1.45 -4.34 -5.57
CA HIS A 78 -1.54 -2.88 -5.52
C HIS A 78 -2.98 -2.40 -5.29
N GLY A 79 -3.97 -2.95 -6.00
CA GLY A 79 -5.36 -2.59 -5.82
C GLY A 79 -5.85 -2.83 -4.40
N ILE A 80 -5.56 -4.00 -3.83
CA ILE A 80 -5.96 -4.32 -2.46
C ILE A 80 -5.30 -3.37 -1.46
N CYS A 81 -3.98 -3.20 -1.55
CA CYS A 81 -3.26 -2.37 -0.57
C CYS A 81 -3.65 -0.89 -0.67
N TYR A 82 -3.90 -0.39 -1.88
CA TYR A 82 -4.29 0.99 -2.10
C TYR A 82 -5.74 1.25 -1.64
N ASP A 83 -6.68 0.49 -2.14
CA ASP A 83 -8.10 0.72 -1.89
C ASP A 83 -8.49 0.43 -0.44
N PHE A 84 -8.01 -0.69 0.11
CA PHE A 84 -8.39 -1.08 1.47
C PHE A 84 -7.71 -0.22 2.54
N PHE A 85 -6.66 0.51 2.19
CA PHE A 85 -6.04 1.45 3.12
C PHE A 85 -6.48 2.90 2.84
N PHE A 86 -6.20 3.44 1.66
CA PHE A 86 -6.46 4.85 1.38
C PHE A 86 -7.95 5.17 1.23
N VAL A 87 -8.68 4.41 0.39
CA VAL A 87 -10.11 4.69 0.18
C VAL A 87 -10.90 4.43 1.45
N THR A 88 -10.61 3.33 2.16
CA THR A 88 -11.24 3.05 3.47
C THR A 88 -10.89 4.11 4.51
N GLY A 89 -9.63 4.54 4.57
CA GLY A 89 -9.18 5.61 5.48
C GLY A 89 -9.86 6.94 5.19
N TYR A 90 -10.04 7.26 3.92
CA TYR A 90 -10.74 8.46 3.47
C TYR A 90 -12.23 8.44 3.87
N MET A 91 -12.93 7.32 3.60
CA MET A 91 -14.33 7.14 4.00
C MET A 91 -14.51 7.17 5.52
N TYR A 92 -13.59 6.55 6.26
CA TYR A 92 -13.61 6.57 7.72
C TYR A 92 -13.43 7.98 8.27
N THR A 93 -12.47 8.74 7.72
CA THR A 93 -12.20 10.12 8.12
C THR A 93 -13.41 11.01 7.88
N GLU A 94 -14.07 10.88 6.73
CA GLU A 94 -15.30 11.60 6.40
C GLU A 94 -16.41 11.33 7.40
N LYS A 95 -16.72 10.04 7.64
CA LYS A 95 -17.76 9.64 8.59
C LYS A 95 -17.47 10.12 10.01
N LYS A 96 -16.21 10.10 10.42
CA LYS A 96 -15.80 10.46 11.78
C LYS A 96 -15.80 11.96 12.02
N ALA A 97 -15.47 12.76 11.03
CA ALA A 97 -15.41 14.21 11.12
C ALA A 97 -16.82 14.85 11.20
N GLY A 98 -17.84 14.21 10.58
CA GLY A 98 -19.19 14.75 10.47
C GLY A 98 -19.31 15.90 9.47
N GLU A 99 -20.53 16.30 9.14
CA GLU A 99 -20.86 17.20 8.03
C GLU A 99 -20.16 18.57 8.08
N LYS A 100 -19.98 19.14 9.28
CA LYS A 100 -19.42 20.51 9.41
C LYS A 100 -17.95 20.62 9.02
N VAL A 101 -17.14 19.57 9.23
CA VAL A 101 -15.68 19.63 9.05
C VAL A 101 -15.13 18.52 8.16
N LYS A 102 -16.00 17.73 7.50
CA LYS A 102 -15.57 16.61 6.67
C LYS A 102 -14.56 16.97 5.60
N ASN A 103 -14.78 18.08 4.89
CA ASN A 103 -13.87 18.53 3.83
C ASN A 103 -12.49 18.91 4.38
N ALA A 104 -12.44 19.58 5.54
CA ALA A 104 -11.18 19.89 6.21
C ALA A 104 -10.46 18.63 6.69
N ALA A 105 -11.19 17.67 7.25
CA ALA A 105 -10.62 16.40 7.69
C ALA A 105 -10.06 15.57 6.52
N GLN A 106 -10.76 15.55 5.38
CA GLN A 106 -10.27 14.91 4.15
C GLN A 106 -9.04 15.62 3.60
N GLY A 107 -9.00 16.95 3.63
CA GLY A 107 -7.81 17.73 3.27
C GLY A 107 -6.60 17.40 4.17
N TRP A 108 -6.81 17.28 5.46
CA TRP A 108 -5.76 16.85 6.40
C TRP A 108 -5.31 15.42 6.16
N PHE A 109 -6.23 14.50 5.88
CA PHE A 109 -5.88 13.12 5.54
C PHE A 109 -5.01 13.06 4.27
N THR A 110 -5.42 13.81 3.23
CA THR A 110 -4.65 13.92 1.98
C THR A 110 -3.28 14.55 2.21
N PHE A 111 -3.21 15.63 2.98
CA PHE A 111 -1.94 16.27 3.33
C PHE A 111 -1.01 15.33 4.11
N ALA A 112 -1.53 14.60 5.09
CA ALA A 112 -0.74 13.67 5.88
C ALA A 112 -0.23 12.48 5.03
N THR A 113 -1.05 11.93 4.14
CA THR A 113 -0.71 10.75 3.33
C THR A 113 0.09 11.11 2.08
N TYR A 114 -0.48 11.94 1.19
CA TYR A 114 0.13 12.29 -0.10
C TYR A 114 1.13 13.45 -0.01
N GLY A 115 1.00 14.33 0.97
CA GLY A 115 1.99 15.37 1.23
C GLY A 115 3.15 14.84 2.06
N THR A 116 2.99 14.89 3.37
CA THR A 116 4.05 14.55 4.33
C THR A 116 4.51 13.10 4.24
N GLY A 117 3.57 12.16 4.11
CA GLY A 117 3.88 10.72 4.04
C GLY A 117 4.69 10.37 2.79
N MET A 118 4.30 10.88 1.61
CA MET A 118 5.07 10.64 0.39
C MET A 118 6.43 11.35 0.41
N PHE A 119 6.51 12.56 0.95
CA PHE A 119 7.78 13.27 1.08
C PHE A 119 8.78 12.47 1.93
N ILE A 120 8.38 12.10 3.15
CA ILE A 120 9.23 11.30 4.05
C ILE A 120 9.54 9.93 3.44
N GLY A 121 8.54 9.26 2.85
CA GLY A 121 8.68 7.96 2.24
C GLY A 121 9.65 7.97 1.05
N THR A 122 9.57 8.98 0.19
CA THR A 122 10.47 9.12 -0.97
C THR A 122 11.91 9.39 -0.52
N TRP A 123 12.08 10.29 0.45
CA TRP A 123 13.40 10.60 1.00
C TRP A 123 14.05 9.36 1.63
N PHE A 124 13.29 8.64 2.45
CA PHE A 124 13.77 7.42 3.10
C PHE A 124 14.03 6.28 2.11
N SER A 125 13.20 6.15 1.07
CA SER A 125 13.41 5.17 0.00
C SER A 125 14.69 5.46 -0.79
N GLY A 126 14.99 6.73 -1.08
CA GLY A 126 16.25 7.13 -1.71
C GLY A 126 17.44 6.69 -0.86
N PHE A 127 17.43 7.05 0.43
CA PHE A 127 18.49 6.65 1.36
C PHE A 127 18.67 5.13 1.44
N ALA A 128 17.58 4.36 1.52
CA ALA A 128 17.64 2.90 1.55
C ALA A 128 18.21 2.32 0.24
N THR A 129 17.81 2.89 -0.90
CA THR A 129 18.34 2.46 -2.20
C THR A 129 19.84 2.74 -2.33
N ASP A 130 20.28 3.94 -1.95
CA ASP A 130 21.71 4.30 -1.98
C ASP A 130 22.53 3.39 -1.06
N TYR A 131 22.02 3.10 0.15
CA TYR A 131 22.70 2.24 1.12
C TYR A 131 22.85 0.79 0.63
N TYR A 132 21.85 0.25 -0.07
CA TYR A 132 21.87 -1.10 -0.61
C TYR A 132 22.27 -1.16 -2.09
N THR A 133 22.97 -0.15 -2.60
CA THR A 133 23.60 -0.18 -3.92
C THR A 133 25.10 -0.45 -3.75
N VAL A 134 25.56 -1.60 -4.26
CA VAL A 134 26.96 -2.02 -4.18
C VAL A 134 27.52 -2.07 -5.60
N ASP A 135 28.61 -1.36 -5.84
CA ASP A 135 29.26 -1.27 -7.17
C ASP A 135 28.30 -0.91 -8.31
N GLY A 136 27.32 -0.04 -8.03
CA GLY A 136 26.31 0.40 -8.99
C GLY A 136 25.17 -0.61 -9.23
N VAL A 137 25.12 -1.70 -8.48
CA VAL A 137 24.08 -2.73 -8.57
C VAL A 137 23.16 -2.66 -7.36
N HIS A 138 21.85 -2.51 -7.61
CA HIS A 138 20.84 -2.47 -6.56
C HIS A 138 20.60 -3.86 -5.96
N GLN A 139 20.71 -3.95 -4.64
CA GLN A 139 20.35 -5.15 -3.89
C GLN A 139 18.84 -5.12 -3.61
N TRP A 140 18.03 -5.42 -4.64
CA TRP A 140 16.57 -5.23 -4.60
C TRP A 140 15.88 -6.00 -3.49
N LYS A 141 16.37 -7.16 -3.13
CA LYS A 141 15.81 -7.95 -2.04
C LYS A 141 15.86 -7.19 -0.72
N GLU A 142 17.02 -6.68 -0.38
CA GLU A 142 17.27 -5.90 0.83
C GLU A 142 16.48 -4.58 0.80
N ILE A 143 16.47 -3.90 -0.34
CA ILE A 143 15.71 -2.65 -0.55
C ILE A 143 14.21 -2.87 -0.28
N TRP A 144 13.61 -3.96 -0.78
CA TRP A 144 12.19 -4.25 -0.55
C TRP A 144 11.87 -4.73 0.87
N PHE A 145 12.81 -5.32 1.59
CA PHE A 145 12.60 -5.68 2.99
C PHE A 145 12.53 -4.48 3.92
N VAL A 146 13.16 -3.34 3.59
CA VAL A 146 13.07 -2.11 4.40
C VAL A 146 11.61 -1.66 4.57
N PRO A 147 10.85 -1.37 3.51
CA PRO A 147 9.44 -0.99 3.66
C PRO A 147 8.56 -2.14 4.20
N ALA A 148 8.92 -3.41 3.97
CA ALA A 148 8.20 -4.55 4.53
C ALA A 148 8.28 -4.57 6.06
N TYR A 149 9.45 -4.36 6.65
CA TYR A 149 9.62 -4.29 8.11
C TYR A 149 8.94 -3.07 8.71
N ILE A 150 8.99 -1.91 8.05
CA ILE A 150 8.26 -0.71 8.48
C ILE A 150 6.76 -0.99 8.49
N ALA A 151 6.22 -1.58 7.42
CA ALA A 151 4.80 -1.91 7.33
C ALA A 151 4.37 -2.93 8.41
N LEU A 152 5.19 -3.93 8.71
CA LEU A 152 4.96 -4.85 9.82
C LEU A 152 4.91 -4.13 11.17
N GLY A 153 5.84 -3.23 11.43
CA GLY A 153 5.83 -2.42 12.65
C GLY A 153 4.57 -1.57 12.77
N VAL A 154 4.12 -0.97 11.65
CA VAL A 154 2.86 -0.20 11.61
C VAL A 154 1.65 -1.10 11.87
N ILE A 155 1.60 -2.32 11.32
CA ILE A 155 0.52 -3.29 11.59
C ILE A 155 0.46 -3.61 13.08
N VAL A 156 1.60 -3.93 13.69
CA VAL A 156 1.67 -4.23 15.13
C VAL A 156 1.16 -3.04 15.95
N TYR A 157 1.67 -1.84 15.68
CA TYR A 157 1.20 -0.63 16.32
C TYR A 157 -0.32 -0.44 16.16
N PHE A 158 -0.83 -0.59 14.94
CA PHE A 158 -2.24 -0.41 14.63
C PHE A 158 -3.15 -1.41 15.36
N ILE A 159 -2.75 -2.68 15.48
CA ILE A 159 -3.51 -3.71 16.17
C ILE A 159 -3.75 -3.33 17.63
N PHE A 160 -2.73 -2.81 18.32
CA PHE A 160 -2.81 -2.47 19.73
C PHE A 160 -3.50 -1.13 20.00
N PHE A 161 -3.27 -0.13 19.15
CA PHE A 161 -3.72 1.23 19.41
C PHE A 161 -5.02 1.63 18.71
N PHE A 162 -5.34 1.03 17.56
CA PHE A 162 -6.58 1.36 16.86
C PHE A 162 -7.77 0.60 17.44
N LYS A 163 -8.68 1.35 18.08
CA LYS A 163 -9.95 0.84 18.62
C LYS A 163 -11.10 1.39 17.78
N GLU A 164 -11.77 0.51 17.06
CA GLU A 164 -13.00 0.85 16.34
C GLU A 164 -14.16 0.96 17.34
N LYS A 165 -14.78 2.16 17.44
CA LYS A 165 -16.04 2.30 18.18
C LYS A 165 -17.18 1.68 17.37
N LYS A 166 -17.97 0.81 17.98
CA LYS A 166 -19.06 0.02 17.35
C LYS A 166 -20.18 0.84 16.67
N GLU A 167 -20.18 2.17 16.79
CA GLU A 167 -21.24 3.05 16.29
C GLU A 167 -21.18 3.37 14.78
N ILE A 168 -20.21 2.84 14.06
CA ILE A 168 -20.08 3.09 12.61
C ILE A 168 -20.56 1.88 11.80
N LYS A 169 -21.62 1.22 12.23
CA LYS A 169 -22.42 0.41 11.33
C LYS A 169 -23.33 1.36 10.56
N ALA A 170 -23.20 1.38 9.24
CA ALA A 170 -24.03 2.18 8.38
C ALA A 170 -25.52 1.91 8.66
N ALA A 171 -26.27 3.00 8.89
CA ALA A 171 -27.70 2.99 8.68
C ALA A 171 -28.01 2.86 7.19
#